data_a7f3a99fb6a5e3e579a7b017ac65c798
#
_entry.id   a7f3a99fb6a5e3e579a7b017ac65c798
#
_cell.length_a   1.000
_cell.length_b   1.000
_cell.length_c   1.000
_cell.angle_alpha   90.00
_cell.angle_beta   90.00
_cell.angle_gamma   90.00
#
_symmetry.space_group_name_H-M   'P 1'
#
loop_
_entity.id
_entity.type
_entity.pdbx_description
1 polymer ?
#
loop_
_entity_poly.entity_id
_entity_poly.type
_entity_poly.pdbx_seq_one_letter_code
_entity_poly.pdbx_strand_id
1 'polypeptide(L)'
;MSKTAAIIGAGFGGLALAIRLQSAGIATTIIEARDKPGGRGYFWEKDGFTFDGGPTVITDPPCLEELWALSGHKMADDIELMSVFPFYRLNWPDGTNFDYSNDAPGLRAEIEKLNPDDVEGYRKFLEY
;
A
#
# COMPACT_ATOMS: atom_id res chain seq x y z
N MET A 1 -1.04 37.16 -2.39
CA MET A 1 -1.77 36.30 -3.34
C MET A 1 -1.77 34.89 -2.77
N SER A 2 -2.93 34.26 -2.65
CA SER A 2 -3.01 32.85 -2.27
C SER A 2 -2.42 31.98 -3.37
N LYS A 3 -1.54 31.03 -3.01
CA LYS A 3 -1.00 30.06 -3.97
C LYS A 3 -2.09 29.05 -4.34
N THR A 4 -2.11 28.64 -5.61
CA THR A 4 -2.98 27.58 -6.10
C THR A 4 -2.13 26.54 -6.83
N ALA A 5 -2.57 25.28 -6.89
CA ALA A 5 -1.91 24.19 -7.59
C ALA A 5 -2.91 23.40 -8.45
N ALA A 6 -2.51 23.03 -9.64
CA ALA A 6 -3.20 22.06 -10.48
C ALA A 6 -2.40 20.76 -10.50
N ILE A 7 -3.05 19.64 -10.23
CA ILE A 7 -2.45 18.29 -10.18
C ILE A 7 -3.06 17.48 -11.31
N ILE A 8 -2.21 16.93 -12.16
CA ILE A 8 -2.65 16.10 -13.28
C ILE A 8 -2.55 14.64 -12.86
N GLY A 9 -3.70 13.97 -12.81
CA GLY A 9 -3.87 12.58 -12.42
C GLY A 9 -4.30 12.42 -10.96
N ALA A 10 -5.38 11.66 -10.75
CA ALA A 10 -5.93 11.29 -9.45
C ALA A 10 -5.53 9.86 -9.02
N GLY A 11 -4.32 9.43 -9.31
CA GLY A 11 -3.74 8.25 -8.69
C GLY A 11 -3.32 8.52 -7.24
N PHE A 12 -2.87 7.50 -6.50
CA PHE A 12 -2.49 7.66 -5.09
C PHE A 12 -1.49 8.79 -4.85
N GLY A 13 -0.47 8.93 -5.72
CA GLY A 13 0.50 10.03 -5.60
C GLY A 13 -0.13 11.42 -5.79
N GLY A 14 -1.01 11.57 -6.79
CA GLY A 14 -1.73 12.84 -7.02
C GLY A 14 -2.68 13.20 -5.89
N LEU A 15 -3.41 12.21 -5.36
CA LEU A 15 -4.31 12.38 -4.22
C LEU A 15 -3.52 12.74 -2.94
N ALA A 16 -2.44 12.02 -2.65
CA ALA A 16 -1.59 12.31 -1.50
C ALA A 16 -0.98 13.72 -1.56
N LEU A 17 -0.50 14.13 -2.75
CA LEU A 17 0.00 15.49 -2.97
C LEU A 17 -1.08 16.54 -2.74
N ALA A 18 -2.30 16.31 -3.25
CA ALA A 18 -3.42 17.22 -3.07
C ALA A 18 -3.76 17.44 -1.59
N ILE A 19 -3.84 16.34 -0.82
CA ILE A 19 -4.10 16.39 0.62
C ILE A 19 -3.03 17.21 1.34
N ARG A 20 -1.74 16.95 1.07
CA ARG A 20 -0.62 17.68 1.69
C ARG A 20 -0.63 19.16 1.34
N LEU A 21 -0.85 19.52 0.08
CA LEU A 21 -0.92 20.92 -0.35
C LEU A 21 -2.13 21.64 0.26
N GLN A 22 -3.30 20.99 0.26
CA GLN A 22 -4.51 21.53 0.84
C GLN A 22 -4.36 21.77 2.35
N SER A 23 -3.75 20.82 3.07
CA SER A 23 -3.46 20.94 4.50
C SER A 23 -2.45 22.05 4.79
N ALA A 24 -1.58 22.38 3.83
CA ALA A 24 -0.67 23.53 3.90
C ALA A 24 -1.31 24.86 3.47
N GLY A 25 -2.64 24.90 3.23
CA GLY A 25 -3.37 26.12 2.84
C GLY A 25 -3.23 26.50 1.35
N ILE A 26 -2.78 25.58 0.51
CA ILE A 26 -2.67 25.77 -0.94
C ILE A 26 -3.91 25.17 -1.59
N ALA A 27 -4.78 25.98 -2.18
CA ALA A 27 -5.95 25.49 -2.91
C ALA A 27 -5.52 24.64 -4.10
N THR A 28 -6.05 23.41 -4.18
CA THR A 28 -5.67 22.43 -5.21
C THR A 28 -6.84 22.04 -6.08
N THR A 29 -6.56 21.83 -7.37
CA THR A 29 -7.50 21.24 -8.33
C THR A 29 -6.85 20.00 -8.92
N ILE A 30 -7.54 18.86 -8.88
CA ILE A 30 -7.08 17.61 -9.52
C ILE A 30 -7.81 17.45 -10.84
N ILE A 31 -7.07 17.11 -11.88
CA ILE A 31 -7.57 16.84 -13.23
C ILE A 31 -7.30 15.39 -13.54
N GLU A 32 -8.35 14.58 -13.69
CA GLU A 32 -8.26 13.15 -13.99
C GLU A 32 -8.85 12.86 -15.38
N ALA A 33 -8.16 12.02 -16.14
CA ALA A 33 -8.56 11.65 -17.50
C ALA A 33 -9.60 10.53 -17.52
N ARG A 34 -9.66 9.71 -16.46
CA ARG A 34 -10.63 8.62 -16.32
C ARG A 34 -11.91 9.10 -15.66
N ASP A 35 -12.90 8.23 -15.62
CA ASP A 35 -14.22 8.45 -15.02
C ASP A 35 -14.20 8.48 -13.48
N LYS A 36 -13.13 7.96 -12.85
CA LYS A 36 -12.96 7.92 -11.39
C LYS A 36 -11.49 7.99 -10.97
N PRO A 37 -11.21 8.46 -9.73
CA PRO A 37 -9.85 8.44 -9.18
C PRO A 37 -9.37 7.01 -8.87
N GLY A 38 -8.08 6.86 -8.56
CA GLY A 38 -7.45 5.60 -8.13
C GLY A 38 -6.19 5.27 -8.93
N GLY A 39 -6.08 5.69 -10.19
CA GLY A 39 -4.92 5.40 -11.01
C GLY A 39 -4.74 3.88 -11.22
N ARG A 40 -3.63 3.30 -10.72
CA ARG A 40 -3.39 1.85 -10.75
C ARG A 40 -4.14 1.07 -9.66
N GLY A 41 -4.69 1.71 -8.65
CA GLY A 41 -5.63 1.14 -7.71
C GLY A 41 -7.07 1.16 -8.24
N TYR A 42 -7.24 0.87 -9.53
CA TYR A 42 -8.51 0.92 -10.23
C TYR A 42 -9.24 -0.43 -10.15
N PHE A 43 -10.54 -0.39 -10.18
CA PHE A 43 -11.38 -1.58 -10.26
C PHE A 43 -12.43 -1.43 -11.36
N TRP A 44 -12.88 -2.55 -11.91
CA TRP A 44 -13.95 -2.62 -12.89
C TRP A 44 -15.14 -3.37 -12.32
N GLU A 45 -16.32 -2.93 -12.69
CA GLU A 45 -17.56 -3.62 -12.38
C GLU A 45 -18.22 -4.08 -13.68
N LYS A 46 -18.57 -5.34 -13.75
CA LYS A 46 -19.27 -5.91 -14.89
C LYS A 46 -20.19 -7.04 -14.44
N ASP A 47 -21.45 -6.98 -14.85
CA ASP A 47 -22.46 -8.04 -14.62
C ASP A 47 -22.60 -8.41 -13.13
N GLY A 48 -22.47 -7.44 -12.22
CA GLY A 48 -22.52 -7.62 -10.75
C GLY A 48 -21.24 -8.16 -10.12
N PHE A 49 -20.15 -8.30 -10.88
CA PHE A 49 -18.83 -8.68 -10.38
C PHE A 49 -17.90 -7.48 -10.33
N THR A 50 -17.07 -7.42 -9.28
CA THR A 50 -16.01 -6.44 -9.14
C THR A 50 -14.67 -7.10 -9.42
N PHE A 51 -13.90 -6.51 -10.34
CA PHE A 51 -12.56 -6.96 -10.72
C PHE A 51 -11.55 -5.92 -10.24
N ASP A 52 -10.81 -6.27 -9.20
CA ASP A 52 -9.72 -5.45 -8.71
C ASP A 52 -8.50 -5.57 -9.65
N GLY A 53 -7.95 -4.44 -10.07
CA GLY A 53 -6.80 -4.38 -10.97
C GLY A 53 -5.57 -3.75 -10.33
N GLY A 54 -5.63 -3.52 -9.02
CA GLY A 54 -4.62 -2.81 -8.28
C GLY A 54 -3.92 -3.61 -7.19
N PRO A 55 -3.15 -2.93 -6.33
CA PRO A 55 -2.55 -3.54 -5.16
C PRO A 55 -3.63 -4.03 -4.19
N THR A 56 -3.50 -5.26 -3.74
CA THR A 56 -4.45 -5.91 -2.81
C THR A 56 -3.96 -5.92 -1.37
N VAL A 57 -2.67 -5.66 -1.16
CA VAL A 57 -2.04 -5.64 0.16
C VAL A 57 -1.46 -4.27 0.43
N ILE A 58 -1.82 -3.70 1.59
CA ILE A 58 -1.26 -2.45 2.09
C ILE A 58 -0.10 -2.81 3.02
N THR A 59 1.12 -2.48 2.59
CA THR A 59 2.36 -2.84 3.29
C THR A 59 2.83 -1.78 4.28
N ASP A 60 2.33 -0.55 4.17
CA ASP A 60 2.70 0.58 5.03
C ASP A 60 1.45 1.40 5.42
N PRO A 61 0.60 0.88 6.33
CA PRO A 61 -0.57 1.60 6.84
C PRO A 61 -0.25 2.99 7.41
N PRO A 62 0.85 3.21 8.18
CA PRO A 62 1.19 4.52 8.72
C PRO A 62 1.33 5.61 7.66
N CYS A 63 1.82 5.28 6.48
CA CYS A 63 1.92 6.22 5.35
C CYS A 63 0.55 6.73 4.88
N LEU A 64 -0.49 5.89 4.98
CA LEU A 64 -1.87 6.30 4.68
C LEU A 64 -2.49 7.06 5.85
N GLU A 65 -2.32 6.58 7.08
CA GLU A 65 -2.85 7.21 8.29
C GLU A 65 -2.41 8.67 8.42
N GLU A 66 -1.17 8.98 8.01
CA GLU A 66 -0.65 10.36 7.97
C GLU A 66 -1.55 11.28 7.12
N LEU A 67 -2.05 10.80 5.98
CA LEU A 67 -2.90 11.61 5.09
C LEU A 67 -4.23 11.99 5.75
N TRP A 68 -4.85 11.08 6.50
CA TRP A 68 -6.04 11.37 7.29
C TRP A 68 -5.73 12.36 8.42
N ALA A 69 -4.63 12.13 9.15
CA ALA A 69 -4.20 12.99 10.23
C ALA A 69 -3.96 14.44 9.78
N LEU A 70 -3.36 14.64 8.60
CA LEU A 70 -3.15 15.97 8.01
C LEU A 70 -4.44 16.75 7.76
N SER A 71 -5.55 16.07 7.54
CA SER A 71 -6.87 16.66 7.34
C SER A 71 -7.76 16.69 8.60
N GLY A 72 -7.21 16.26 9.74
CA GLY A 72 -7.92 16.22 11.03
C GLY A 72 -8.88 15.04 11.17
N HIS A 73 -8.74 14.01 10.35
CA HIS A 73 -9.54 12.78 10.35
C HIS A 73 -8.72 11.59 10.87
N LYS A 74 -9.39 10.46 11.08
CA LYS A 74 -8.79 9.17 11.39
C LYS A 74 -9.09 8.18 10.28
N MET A 75 -8.08 7.51 9.78
CA MET A 75 -8.26 6.52 8.71
C MET A 75 -9.21 5.39 9.14
N ALA A 76 -9.16 4.97 10.40
CA ALA A 76 -10.01 3.90 10.93
C ALA A 76 -11.52 4.24 10.95
N ASP A 77 -11.90 5.50 10.77
CA ASP A 77 -13.31 5.90 10.65
C ASP A 77 -13.86 5.59 9.23
N ASP A 78 -12.99 5.49 8.24
CA ASP A 78 -13.34 5.31 6.82
C ASP A 78 -12.91 3.95 6.26
N ILE A 79 -11.82 3.35 6.79
CA ILE A 79 -11.18 2.15 6.25
C ILE A 79 -10.90 1.15 7.38
N GLU A 80 -11.42 -0.06 7.24
CA GLU A 80 -11.05 -1.19 8.07
C GLU A 80 -9.91 -1.96 7.41
N LEU A 81 -8.76 -2.06 8.10
CA LEU A 81 -7.64 -2.90 7.68
C LEU A 81 -7.64 -4.21 8.43
N MET A 82 -7.60 -5.30 7.69
CA MET A 82 -7.48 -6.65 8.24
C MET A 82 -6.09 -7.21 7.97
N SER A 83 -5.50 -7.84 8.99
CA SER A 83 -4.24 -8.55 8.81
C SER A 83 -4.43 -9.77 7.89
N VAL A 84 -3.52 -9.92 6.94
CA VAL A 84 -3.45 -11.08 6.04
C VAL A 84 -2.27 -11.94 6.43
N PHE A 85 -2.49 -13.26 6.56
CA PHE A 85 -1.43 -14.20 6.89
C PHE A 85 -1.58 -15.54 6.12
N PRO A 86 -0.54 -15.99 5.43
CA PRO A 86 0.64 -15.21 5.03
C PRO A 86 0.26 -14.12 4.02
N PHE A 87 1.12 -13.13 3.81
CA PHE A 87 0.92 -12.10 2.78
C PHE A 87 0.84 -12.74 1.40
N TYR A 88 1.75 -13.68 1.15
CA TYR A 88 1.75 -14.57 0.00
C TYR A 88 2.59 -15.81 0.28
N ARG A 89 2.32 -16.87 -0.48
CA ARG A 89 3.10 -18.11 -0.48
C ARG A 89 3.78 -18.27 -1.82
N LEU A 90 5.10 -18.44 -1.80
CA LEU A 90 5.87 -18.90 -2.95
C LEU A 90 5.87 -20.43 -2.97
N ASN A 91 5.68 -21.00 -4.16
CA ASN A 91 5.74 -22.45 -4.36
C ASN A 91 6.68 -22.76 -5.50
N TRP A 92 7.54 -23.75 -5.30
CA TRP A 92 8.46 -24.26 -6.31
C TRP A 92 8.00 -25.62 -6.85
N PRO A 93 8.43 -26.00 -8.07
CA PRO A 93 8.04 -27.28 -8.68
C PRO A 93 8.48 -28.53 -7.91
N ASP A 94 9.51 -28.44 -7.06
CA ASP A 94 9.99 -29.51 -6.19
C ASP A 94 9.14 -29.72 -4.93
N GLY A 95 8.08 -28.93 -4.75
CA GLY A 95 7.20 -28.95 -3.59
C GLY A 95 7.66 -28.07 -2.43
N THR A 96 8.82 -27.41 -2.54
CA THR A 96 9.26 -26.42 -1.57
C THR A 96 8.31 -25.22 -1.58
N ASN A 97 8.08 -24.64 -0.42
CA ASN A 97 7.29 -23.42 -0.27
C ASN A 97 7.92 -22.47 0.74
N PHE A 98 7.52 -21.19 0.65
CA PHE A 98 7.95 -20.13 1.55
C PHE A 98 6.76 -19.19 1.81
N ASP A 99 6.42 -19.00 3.07
CA ASP A 99 5.39 -18.08 3.52
C ASP A 99 6.01 -16.75 3.94
N TYR A 100 5.66 -15.70 3.22
CA TYR A 100 6.07 -14.34 3.57
C TYR A 100 5.03 -13.67 4.45
N SER A 101 5.48 -13.15 5.58
CA SER A 101 4.63 -12.47 6.57
C SER A 101 5.40 -11.40 7.33
N ASN A 102 4.70 -10.61 8.15
CA ASN A 102 5.30 -9.68 9.11
C ASN A 102 5.58 -10.29 10.49
N ASP A 103 5.34 -11.60 10.66
CA ASP A 103 5.77 -12.32 11.86
C ASP A 103 7.27 -12.61 11.78
N ALA A 104 8.08 -11.78 12.45
CA ALA A 104 9.52 -11.87 12.36
C ALA A 104 10.10 -13.23 12.80
N PRO A 105 9.64 -13.88 13.90
CA PRO A 105 10.06 -15.24 14.25
C PRO A 105 9.68 -16.26 13.19
N GLY A 106 8.45 -16.22 12.69
CA GLY A 106 7.97 -17.13 11.65
C GLY A 106 8.70 -16.95 10.34
N LEU A 107 8.95 -15.73 9.92
CA LEU A 107 9.71 -15.44 8.70
C LEU A 107 11.17 -15.91 8.80
N ARG A 108 11.78 -15.74 9.97
CA ARG A 108 13.11 -16.30 10.23
C ARG A 108 13.13 -17.83 10.08
N ALA A 109 12.11 -18.52 10.63
CA ALA A 109 12.01 -19.99 10.51
C ALA A 109 11.81 -20.41 9.03
N GLU A 110 11.04 -19.66 8.25
CA GLU A 110 10.90 -19.92 6.81
C GLU A 110 12.20 -19.73 6.03
N ILE A 111 13.01 -18.71 6.37
CA ILE A 111 14.35 -18.51 5.78
C ILE A 111 15.29 -19.66 6.17
N GLU A 112 15.32 -20.02 7.46
CA GLU A 112 16.15 -21.10 7.97
C GLU A 112 15.81 -22.45 7.33
N LYS A 113 14.52 -22.70 7.03
CA LYS A 113 14.04 -23.87 6.31
C LYS A 113 14.60 -23.96 4.88
N LEU A 114 14.71 -22.82 4.19
CA LEU A 114 15.26 -22.77 2.83
C LEU A 114 16.78 -22.83 2.81
N ASN A 115 17.42 -21.99 3.61
CA ASN A 115 18.88 -21.93 3.73
C ASN A 115 19.28 -21.30 5.09
N PRO A 116 19.78 -22.09 6.04
CA PRO A 116 20.21 -21.58 7.36
C PRO A 116 21.25 -20.45 7.29
N ASP A 117 22.11 -20.46 6.27
CA ASP A 117 23.19 -19.48 6.12
C ASP A 117 22.66 -18.08 5.77
N ASP A 118 21.44 -17.97 5.25
CA ASP A 118 20.83 -16.71 4.85
C ASP A 118 20.18 -15.95 6.01
N VAL A 119 19.99 -16.57 7.16
CA VAL A 119 19.35 -15.94 8.34
C VAL A 119 20.10 -14.68 8.78
N GLU A 120 21.42 -14.76 8.86
CA GLU A 120 22.25 -13.62 9.25
C GLU A 120 22.31 -12.54 8.13
N GLY A 121 22.30 -12.98 6.88
CA GLY A 121 22.21 -12.08 5.73
C GLY A 121 20.91 -11.27 5.74
N TYR A 122 19.79 -11.93 6.01
CA TYR A 122 18.49 -11.27 6.15
C TYR A 122 18.46 -10.28 7.31
N ARG A 123 19.01 -10.64 8.48
CA ARG A 123 19.12 -9.72 9.62
C ARG A 123 19.87 -8.43 9.24
N LYS A 124 21.00 -8.58 8.57
CA LYS A 124 21.80 -7.44 8.10
C LYS A 124 21.05 -6.59 7.07
N PHE A 125 20.30 -7.22 6.16
CA PHE A 125 19.49 -6.50 5.18
C PHE A 125 18.45 -5.58 5.83
N LEU A 126 17.85 -6.00 6.95
CA LEU A 126 16.88 -5.18 7.68
C LEU A 126 17.48 -3.97 8.43
N GLU A 127 18.82 -3.92 8.58
CA GLU A 127 19.53 -2.82 9.24
C GLU A 127 19.87 -1.66 8.29
N TYR A 128 19.69 -1.84 6.98
CA TYR A 128 19.92 -0.81 5.96
C TYR A 128 18.63 -0.04 5.62
#